data_bbe7264da9ba727ae913f338576700a5
#
_entry.id   bbe7264da9ba727ae913f338576700a5
#
_cell.length_a   1.000
_cell.length_b   1.000
_cell.length_c   1.000
_cell.angle_alpha   90.00
_cell.angle_beta   90.00
_cell.angle_gamma   90.00
#
_symmetry.space_group_name_H-M   'P 1'
#
loop_
_entity.id
_entity.type
_entity.pdbx_description
1 polymer ?
#
loop_
_entity_poly.entity_id
_entity_poly.type
_entity_poly.pdbx_seq_one_letter_code
_entity_poly.pdbx_strand_id
1 'polypeptide(L)'
;MAGALLRCAEWHAAWPVALCAVLSFACLVWVGRSSFTPSGRFGVANAVTALRLLLLLALAAPPSVLTPLHALAIVSAVLLLDLLDGWCARHFGDASEFGAHFDMETDALLVLLLTLRLWLAEGFGPWVLWAGLLRYLYVLWLWLWPGTGREAPRSRFGRLAFLLLMVGLCCGLVLPGVWGASGVIWGTLIVTASFARSGYFSRLAT
;
A
#
# COMPACT_ATOMS: atom_id res chain seq x y z
N MET A 1 -2.74 -21.87 -24.24
CA MET A 1 -1.65 -20.99 -24.76
C MET A 1 -2.12 -19.55 -24.97
N ALA A 2 -3.23 -19.25 -25.62
CA ALA A 2 -3.70 -17.88 -25.86
C ALA A 2 -3.92 -17.06 -24.56
N GLY A 3 -4.47 -17.64 -23.50
CA GLY A 3 -4.67 -16.97 -22.21
C GLY A 3 -3.39 -16.63 -21.44
N ALA A 4 -2.28 -17.35 -21.69
CA ALA A 4 -0.99 -17.03 -21.11
C ALA A 4 -0.32 -15.86 -21.83
N LEU A 5 -0.46 -15.79 -23.15
CA LEU A 5 0.07 -14.70 -23.98
C LEU A 5 -0.67 -13.39 -23.70
N LEU A 6 -2.02 -13.44 -23.53
CA LEU A 6 -2.82 -12.28 -23.13
C LEU A 6 -2.41 -11.76 -21.76
N ARG A 7 -2.21 -12.64 -20.78
CA ARG A 7 -1.72 -12.26 -19.44
C ARG A 7 -0.30 -11.67 -19.46
N CYS A 8 0.59 -12.15 -20.30
CA CYS A 8 1.91 -11.52 -20.47
C CYS A 8 1.80 -10.13 -21.10
N ALA A 9 0.89 -9.92 -22.06
CA ALA A 9 0.66 -8.59 -22.64
C ALA A 9 0.04 -7.61 -21.65
N GLU A 10 -0.90 -8.05 -20.81
CA GLU A 10 -1.51 -7.23 -19.76
C GLU A 10 -0.51 -6.84 -18.65
N TRP A 11 0.51 -7.68 -18.40
CA TRP A 11 1.54 -7.38 -17.41
C TRP A 11 2.43 -6.18 -17.76
N HIS A 12 2.51 -5.80 -19.04
CA HIS A 12 3.18 -4.55 -19.42
C HIS A 12 2.53 -3.32 -18.80
N ALA A 13 1.27 -3.42 -18.33
CA ALA A 13 0.61 -2.35 -17.58
C ALA A 13 1.16 -2.15 -16.15
N ALA A 14 1.89 -3.11 -15.59
CA ALA A 14 2.48 -2.98 -14.25
C ALA A 14 3.71 -2.05 -14.23
N TRP A 15 4.48 -1.99 -15.32
CA TRP A 15 5.67 -1.14 -15.41
C TRP A 15 5.39 0.35 -15.32
N PRO A 16 4.37 0.92 -15.97
CA PRO A 16 4.01 2.32 -15.79
C PRO A 16 3.65 2.64 -14.33
N VAL A 17 2.94 1.73 -13.64
CA VAL A 17 2.61 1.92 -12.22
C VAL A 17 3.86 1.92 -11.36
N ALA A 18 4.79 0.98 -11.58
CA ALA A 18 6.06 0.93 -10.87
C ALA A 18 6.91 2.18 -11.14
N LEU A 19 6.98 2.64 -12.39
CA LEU A 19 7.71 3.86 -12.76
C LEU A 19 7.08 5.10 -12.10
N CYS A 20 5.77 5.25 -12.16
CA CYS A 20 5.07 6.35 -11.50
C CYS A 20 5.30 6.32 -9.99
N ALA A 21 5.31 5.13 -9.36
CA ALA A 21 5.64 4.97 -7.96
C ALA A 21 7.06 5.47 -7.67
N VAL A 22 8.07 5.00 -8.41
CA VAL A 22 9.47 5.45 -8.25
C VAL A 22 9.59 6.97 -8.36
N LEU A 23 8.99 7.57 -9.38
CA LEU A 23 9.03 9.03 -9.58
C LEU A 23 8.31 9.78 -8.45
N SER A 24 7.16 9.31 -8.00
CA SER A 24 6.40 9.91 -6.89
C SER A 24 7.19 9.86 -5.59
N PHE A 25 7.80 8.71 -5.27
CA PHE A 25 8.63 8.56 -4.07
C PHE A 25 9.94 9.36 -4.16
N ALA A 26 10.58 9.44 -5.33
CA ALA A 26 11.73 10.31 -5.53
C ALA A 26 11.37 11.79 -5.31
N CYS A 27 10.21 12.23 -5.80
CA CYS A 27 9.68 13.56 -5.56
C CYS A 27 9.38 13.79 -4.07
N LEU A 28 8.75 12.84 -3.39
CA LEU A 28 8.46 12.90 -1.96
C LEU A 28 9.74 13.07 -1.13
N VAL A 29 10.77 12.27 -1.43
CA VAL A 29 12.09 12.35 -0.76
C VAL A 29 12.77 13.69 -1.06
N TRP A 30 12.69 14.16 -2.30
CA TRP A 30 13.28 15.45 -2.70
C TRP A 30 12.61 16.62 -1.98
N VAL A 31 11.29 16.66 -1.93
CA VAL A 31 10.52 17.73 -1.26
C VAL A 31 10.72 17.65 0.26
N GLY A 32 10.72 16.45 0.84
CA GLY A 32 10.84 16.22 2.28
C GLY A 32 12.28 16.32 2.83
N ARG A 33 13.28 16.59 1.98
CA ARG A 33 14.71 16.55 2.37
C ARG A 33 15.12 17.44 3.55
N SER A 34 14.35 18.50 3.84
CA SER A 34 14.58 19.40 4.97
C SER A 34 13.94 18.95 6.28
N SER A 35 13.09 17.90 6.25
CA SER A 35 12.27 17.46 7.38
C SER A 35 12.33 15.95 7.62
N PHE A 36 13.41 15.27 7.23
CA PHE A 36 13.56 13.82 7.35
C PHE A 36 13.45 13.33 8.80
N THR A 37 14.17 13.96 9.70
CA THR A 37 14.16 13.67 11.14
C THR A 37 14.45 14.96 11.90
N PRO A 38 14.23 15.00 13.23
CA PRO A 38 14.63 16.15 14.06
C PRO A 38 16.12 16.47 13.98
N SER A 39 16.96 15.48 13.68
CA SER A 39 18.43 15.66 13.50
C SER A 39 18.84 16.13 12.09
N GLY A 40 17.89 16.26 11.15
CA GLY A 40 18.14 16.60 9.74
C GLY A 40 18.74 15.46 8.90
N ARG A 41 18.96 14.28 9.49
CA ARG A 41 19.47 13.08 8.79
C ARG A 41 18.30 12.26 8.26
N PHE A 42 18.55 11.38 7.29
CA PHE A 42 17.49 10.50 6.75
C PHE A 42 16.91 9.55 7.80
N GLY A 43 17.72 9.12 8.78
CA GLY A 43 17.32 8.26 9.89
C GLY A 43 17.18 6.78 9.53
N VAL A 44 17.31 5.93 10.56
CA VAL A 44 17.25 4.47 10.40
C VAL A 44 15.84 4.02 9.99
N ALA A 45 14.81 4.60 10.60
CA ALA A 45 13.43 4.27 10.28
C ALA A 45 13.11 4.51 8.79
N ASN A 46 13.46 5.69 8.26
CA ASN A 46 13.25 6.01 6.84
C ASN A 46 14.06 5.10 5.91
N ALA A 47 15.26 4.65 6.33
CA ALA A 47 16.06 3.70 5.56
C ALA A 47 15.39 2.32 5.48
N VAL A 48 14.75 1.86 6.56
CA VAL A 48 13.96 0.62 6.56
C VAL A 48 12.73 0.77 5.65
N THR A 49 12.01 1.89 5.72
CA THR A 49 10.89 2.18 4.81
C THR A 49 11.34 2.23 3.33
N ALA A 50 12.52 2.79 3.05
CA ALA A 50 13.09 2.79 1.69
C ALA A 50 13.43 1.35 1.22
N LEU A 51 13.95 0.49 2.10
CA LEU A 51 14.16 -0.92 1.80
C LEU A 51 12.83 -1.63 1.51
N ARG A 52 11.77 -1.36 2.27
CA ARG A 52 10.41 -1.87 2.00
C ARG A 52 9.94 -1.45 0.61
N LEU A 53 10.12 -0.19 0.24
CA LEU A 53 9.78 0.32 -1.09
C LEU A 53 10.50 -0.47 -2.20
N LEU A 54 11.81 -0.74 -2.06
CA LEU A 54 12.55 -1.53 -3.04
C LEU A 54 12.01 -2.96 -3.17
N LEU A 55 11.67 -3.60 -2.04
CA LEU A 55 11.05 -4.92 -2.05
C LEU A 55 9.67 -4.91 -2.71
N LEU A 56 8.87 -3.86 -2.50
CA LEU A 56 7.56 -3.71 -3.12
C LEU A 56 7.63 -3.62 -4.65
N LEU A 57 8.65 -2.96 -5.20
CA LEU A 57 8.83 -2.88 -6.64
C LEU A 57 9.03 -4.26 -7.28
N ALA A 58 9.55 -5.24 -6.53
CA ALA A 58 9.67 -6.61 -7.00
C ALA A 58 8.29 -7.28 -7.25
N LEU A 59 7.21 -6.82 -6.59
CA LEU A 59 5.85 -7.31 -6.87
C LEU A 59 5.35 -6.95 -8.27
N ALA A 60 5.96 -5.96 -8.92
CA ALA A 60 5.69 -5.64 -10.31
C ALA A 60 6.36 -6.61 -11.31
N ALA A 61 7.10 -7.60 -10.84
CA ALA A 61 7.70 -8.63 -11.71
C ALA A 61 6.61 -9.58 -12.26
N PRO A 62 6.76 -10.04 -13.52
CA PRO A 62 5.76 -10.89 -14.16
C PRO A 62 5.61 -12.26 -13.48
N PRO A 63 4.44 -12.93 -13.62
CA PRO A 63 4.17 -14.24 -13.01
C PRO A 63 5.14 -15.34 -13.43
N SER A 64 5.78 -15.19 -14.59
CA SER A 64 6.84 -16.10 -15.07
C SER A 64 8.08 -16.07 -14.20
N VAL A 65 8.33 -14.95 -13.50
CA VAL A 65 9.50 -14.76 -12.60
C VAL A 65 9.08 -14.89 -11.14
N LEU A 66 7.92 -14.34 -10.79
CA LEU A 66 7.44 -14.24 -9.42
C LEU A 66 6.18 -15.10 -9.22
N THR A 67 6.32 -16.24 -8.56
CA THR A 67 5.16 -17.10 -8.21
C THR A 67 4.33 -16.49 -7.08
N PRO A 68 3.07 -16.94 -6.84
CA PRO A 68 2.25 -16.49 -5.71
C PRO A 68 2.95 -16.66 -4.35
N LEU A 69 3.70 -17.74 -4.18
CA LEU A 69 4.44 -18.01 -2.94
C LEU A 69 5.61 -17.03 -2.74
N HIS A 70 6.33 -16.69 -3.80
CA HIS A 70 7.37 -15.66 -3.74
C HIS A 70 6.77 -14.29 -3.44
N ALA A 71 5.61 -13.95 -4.04
CA ALA A 71 4.90 -12.71 -3.74
C ALA A 71 4.48 -12.66 -2.27
N LEU A 72 3.93 -13.77 -1.72
CA LEU A 72 3.60 -13.87 -0.30
C LEU A 72 4.82 -13.67 0.60
N ALA A 73 5.97 -14.26 0.24
CA ALA A 73 7.22 -14.10 0.99
C ALA A 73 7.68 -12.62 1.00
N ILE A 74 7.60 -11.92 -0.13
CA ILE A 74 7.92 -10.49 -0.22
C ILE A 74 6.96 -9.67 0.64
N VAL A 75 5.64 -9.90 0.54
CA VAL A 75 4.64 -9.21 1.35
C VAL A 75 4.90 -9.43 2.85
N SER A 76 5.19 -10.68 3.25
CA SER A 76 5.51 -11.00 4.63
C SER A 76 6.77 -10.28 5.12
N ALA A 77 7.82 -10.23 4.29
CA ALA A 77 9.04 -9.50 4.62
C ALA A 77 8.78 -7.99 4.77
N VAL A 78 7.98 -7.40 3.87
CA VAL A 78 7.59 -5.99 3.93
C VAL A 78 6.81 -5.69 5.21
N LEU A 79 5.85 -6.53 5.61
CA LEU A 79 5.08 -6.36 6.85
C LEU A 79 5.94 -6.54 8.11
N LEU A 80 6.93 -7.44 8.08
CA LEU A 80 7.88 -7.58 9.19
C LEU A 80 8.79 -6.35 9.32
N LEU A 81 9.26 -5.81 8.20
CA LEU A 81 10.06 -4.59 8.18
C LEU A 81 9.26 -3.37 8.67
N ASP A 82 7.94 -3.30 8.41
CA ASP A 82 7.04 -2.29 8.95
C ASP A 82 7.00 -2.28 10.50
N LEU A 83 7.00 -3.46 11.10
CA LEU A 83 7.11 -3.55 12.56
C LEU A 83 8.46 -3.04 13.07
N LEU A 84 9.54 -3.27 12.30
CA LEU A 84 10.89 -2.84 12.64
C LEU A 84 11.07 -1.33 12.51
N ASP A 85 10.58 -0.70 11.42
CA ASP A 85 10.73 0.76 11.25
C ASP A 85 9.95 1.53 12.31
N GLY A 86 8.74 1.10 12.65
CA GLY A 86 7.99 1.66 13.77
C GLY A 86 8.68 1.49 15.13
N TRP A 87 9.36 0.38 15.34
CA TRP A 87 10.18 0.18 16.55
C TRP A 87 11.41 1.08 16.53
N CYS A 88 12.14 1.14 15.41
CA CYS A 88 13.31 2.01 15.23
C CYS A 88 12.97 3.48 15.46
N ALA A 89 11.88 3.98 14.87
CA ALA A 89 11.44 5.37 15.01
C ALA A 89 11.24 5.75 16.49
N ARG A 90 10.64 4.86 17.28
CA ARG A 90 10.42 5.07 18.71
C ARG A 90 11.69 4.93 19.53
N HIS A 91 12.58 3.99 19.19
CA HIS A 91 13.79 3.69 19.96
C HIS A 91 14.89 4.74 19.75
N PHE A 92 15.05 5.20 18.51
CA PHE A 92 16.10 6.17 18.15
C PHE A 92 15.61 7.63 18.17
N GLY A 93 14.32 7.88 18.44
CA GLY A 93 13.76 9.23 18.43
C GLY A 93 13.72 9.88 17.05
N ASP A 94 13.76 9.08 15.99
CA ASP A 94 13.75 9.50 14.58
C ASP A 94 12.33 9.76 14.03
N ALA A 95 11.31 9.72 14.90
CA ALA A 95 9.92 9.97 14.50
C ALA A 95 9.75 11.37 13.91
N SER A 96 9.22 11.45 12.70
CA SER A 96 9.01 12.71 11.96
C SER A 96 7.70 12.66 11.16
N GLU A 97 7.17 13.84 10.81
CA GLU A 97 6.00 13.93 9.91
C GLU A 97 6.33 13.35 8.53
N PHE A 98 7.55 13.60 8.01
CA PHE A 98 8.02 13.01 6.77
C PHE A 98 8.00 11.48 6.84
N GLY A 99 8.59 10.88 7.88
CA GLY A 99 8.62 9.43 8.05
C GLY A 99 7.22 8.82 8.10
N ALA A 100 6.29 9.47 8.81
CA ALA A 100 4.90 9.02 8.89
C ALA A 100 4.19 9.06 7.53
N HIS A 101 4.42 10.09 6.70
CA HIS A 101 3.89 10.16 5.35
C HIS A 101 4.54 9.14 4.41
N PHE A 102 5.87 9.01 4.50
CA PHE A 102 6.65 8.07 3.69
C PHE A 102 6.19 6.62 3.92
N ASP A 103 6.01 6.23 5.18
CA ASP A 103 5.46 4.93 5.58
C ASP A 103 4.04 4.73 5.04
N MET A 104 3.16 5.72 5.23
CA MET A 104 1.76 5.63 4.80
C MET A 104 1.60 5.49 3.29
N GLU A 105 2.42 6.19 2.49
CA GLU A 105 2.41 6.04 1.03
C GLU A 105 3.01 4.70 0.59
N THR A 106 3.99 4.18 1.33
CA THR A 106 4.56 2.83 1.10
C THR A 106 3.53 1.74 1.35
N ASP A 107 2.72 1.86 2.41
CA ASP A 107 1.59 0.96 2.70
C ASP A 107 0.52 1.03 1.59
N ALA A 108 0.21 2.22 1.10
CA ALA A 108 -0.75 2.40 -0.01
C ALA A 108 -0.26 1.74 -1.31
N LEU A 109 1.04 1.88 -1.60
CA LEU A 109 1.66 1.24 -2.75
C LEU A 109 1.66 -0.30 -2.62
N LEU A 110 1.90 -0.85 -1.42
CA LEU A 110 1.79 -2.28 -1.16
C LEU A 110 0.41 -2.81 -1.57
N VAL A 111 -0.67 -2.15 -1.09
CA VAL A 111 -2.04 -2.56 -1.43
C VAL A 111 -2.27 -2.45 -2.94
N LEU A 112 -1.85 -1.36 -3.57
CA LEU A 112 -2.02 -1.14 -5.01
C LEU A 112 -1.31 -2.23 -5.85
N LEU A 113 -0.03 -2.51 -5.57
CA LEU A 113 0.73 -3.51 -6.31
C LEU A 113 0.18 -4.92 -6.09
N LEU A 114 -0.27 -5.21 -4.88
CA LEU A 114 -0.83 -6.51 -4.55
C LEU A 114 -2.20 -6.72 -5.23
N THR A 115 -3.07 -5.71 -5.24
CA THR A 115 -4.35 -5.77 -5.96
C THR A 115 -4.16 -5.82 -7.47
N LEU A 116 -3.17 -5.09 -8.01
CA LEU A 116 -2.81 -5.16 -9.42
C LEU A 116 -2.34 -6.57 -9.79
N ARG A 117 -1.52 -7.19 -8.94
CA ARG A 117 -1.08 -8.56 -9.12
C ARG A 117 -2.24 -9.56 -9.10
N LEU A 118 -3.14 -9.47 -8.13
CA LEU A 118 -4.33 -10.33 -8.07
C LEU A 118 -5.16 -10.23 -9.35
N TRP A 119 -5.33 -9.03 -9.90
CA TRP A 119 -6.04 -8.82 -11.14
C TRP A 119 -5.30 -9.42 -12.34
N LEU A 120 -4.02 -9.06 -12.54
CA LEU A 120 -3.29 -9.41 -13.76
C LEU A 120 -2.78 -10.86 -13.78
N ALA A 121 -2.44 -11.44 -12.61
CA ALA A 121 -1.79 -12.75 -12.50
C ALA A 121 -2.72 -13.85 -11.99
N GLU A 122 -3.53 -13.56 -10.98
CA GLU A 122 -4.27 -14.59 -10.23
C GLU A 122 -5.72 -14.73 -10.69
N GLY A 123 -6.13 -13.97 -11.73
CA GLY A 123 -7.44 -14.11 -12.39
C GLY A 123 -8.60 -13.45 -11.65
N PHE A 124 -8.31 -12.55 -10.70
CA PHE A 124 -9.35 -11.71 -10.11
C PHE A 124 -9.87 -10.69 -11.12
N GLY A 125 -11.13 -10.27 -10.96
CA GLY A 125 -11.69 -9.18 -11.78
C GLY A 125 -11.11 -7.81 -11.38
N PRO A 126 -11.28 -6.76 -12.22
CA PRO A 126 -10.75 -5.41 -11.97
C PRO A 126 -11.32 -4.75 -10.71
N TRP A 127 -12.42 -5.26 -10.14
CA TRP A 127 -13.01 -4.79 -8.89
C TRP A 127 -12.04 -4.81 -7.70
N VAL A 128 -11.03 -5.70 -7.72
CA VAL A 128 -10.03 -5.81 -6.65
C VAL A 128 -9.18 -4.55 -6.55
N LEU A 129 -8.99 -3.80 -7.65
CA LEU A 129 -8.26 -2.53 -7.67
C LEU A 129 -8.89 -1.45 -6.80
N TRP A 130 -10.19 -1.58 -6.49
CA TRP A 130 -10.88 -0.65 -5.60
C TRP A 130 -10.14 -0.48 -4.27
N ALA A 131 -9.71 -1.58 -3.64
CA ALA A 131 -8.96 -1.53 -2.40
C ALA A 131 -7.62 -0.78 -2.55
N GLY A 132 -6.90 -1.00 -3.65
CA GLY A 132 -5.62 -0.35 -3.95
C GLY A 132 -5.77 1.16 -4.23
N LEU A 133 -6.89 1.57 -4.80
CA LEU A 133 -7.15 2.97 -5.18
C LEU A 133 -7.74 3.80 -4.04
N LEU A 134 -8.32 3.18 -3.00
CA LEU A 134 -9.04 3.88 -1.93
C LEU A 134 -8.21 5.00 -1.28
N ARG A 135 -6.94 4.77 -0.99
CA ARG A 135 -6.04 5.76 -0.40
C ARG A 135 -5.89 6.98 -1.32
N TYR A 136 -5.61 6.75 -2.60
CA TYR A 136 -5.41 7.82 -3.58
C TYR A 136 -6.69 8.60 -3.84
N LEU A 137 -7.83 7.92 -3.89
CA LEU A 137 -9.15 8.55 -4.01
C LEU A 137 -9.48 9.39 -2.77
N TYR A 138 -9.12 8.92 -1.58
CA TYR A 138 -9.31 9.66 -0.34
C TYR A 138 -8.46 10.93 -0.29
N VAL A 139 -7.18 10.86 -0.68
CA VAL A 139 -6.30 12.02 -0.76
C VAL A 139 -6.81 13.03 -1.81
N LEU A 140 -7.20 12.53 -2.98
CA LEU A 140 -7.79 13.36 -4.04
C LEU A 140 -9.06 14.05 -3.56
N TRP A 141 -9.91 13.35 -2.83
CA TRP A 141 -11.13 13.92 -2.26
C TRP A 141 -10.83 15.03 -1.24
N LEU A 142 -9.85 14.84 -0.35
CA LEU A 142 -9.41 15.89 0.58
C LEU A 142 -8.86 17.12 -0.13
N TRP A 143 -8.19 16.92 -1.25
CA TRP A 143 -7.63 18.02 -2.05
C TRP A 143 -8.70 18.79 -2.82
N LEU A 144 -9.71 18.11 -3.36
CA LEU A 144 -10.80 18.74 -4.11
C LEU A 144 -11.80 19.48 -3.22
N TRP A 145 -11.89 19.12 -1.93
CA TRP A 145 -12.78 19.75 -0.94
C TRP A 145 -11.98 20.44 0.18
N PRO A 146 -11.36 21.59 -0.09
CA PRO A 146 -10.65 22.36 0.92
C PRO A 146 -11.67 22.83 1.97
N GLY A 147 -11.50 22.43 3.21
CA GLY A 147 -12.43 22.63 4.33
C GLY A 147 -12.73 21.34 5.08
N THR A 148 -12.39 20.18 4.54
CA THR A 148 -12.51 18.89 5.24
C THR A 148 -11.37 18.64 6.23
N GLY A 149 -10.48 19.62 6.46
CA GLY A 149 -9.44 19.53 7.46
C GLY A 149 -8.25 18.65 7.07
N ARG A 150 -7.41 18.38 8.06
CA ARG A 150 -6.25 17.45 7.94
C ARG A 150 -6.74 16.02 7.88
N GLU A 151 -5.92 15.13 7.31
CA GLU A 151 -6.18 13.69 7.38
C GLU A 151 -6.50 13.27 8.82
N ALA A 152 -7.58 12.50 8.97
CA ALA A 152 -7.97 11.99 10.27
C ALA A 152 -6.85 11.14 10.89
N PRO A 153 -6.52 11.30 12.18
CA PRO A 153 -5.48 10.52 12.81
C PRO A 153 -5.78 9.02 12.72
N ARG A 154 -4.74 8.21 12.55
CA ARG A 154 -4.86 6.74 12.45
C ARG A 154 -5.64 6.17 13.64
N SER A 155 -6.87 5.74 13.41
CA SER A 155 -7.72 5.13 14.42
C SER A 155 -7.35 3.67 14.67
N ARG A 156 -7.70 3.12 15.85
CA ARG A 156 -7.53 1.68 16.12
C ARG A 156 -8.31 0.84 15.11
N PHE A 157 -9.49 1.31 14.72
CA PHE A 157 -10.32 0.65 13.71
C PHE A 157 -9.63 0.66 12.32
N GLY A 158 -9.01 1.77 11.92
CA GLY A 158 -8.27 1.85 10.65
C GLY A 158 -7.10 0.86 10.59
N ARG A 159 -6.36 0.69 11.69
CA ARG A 159 -5.28 -0.30 11.78
C ARG A 159 -5.78 -1.74 11.65
N LEU A 160 -6.89 -2.06 12.33
CA LEU A 160 -7.51 -3.38 12.22
C LEU A 160 -8.04 -3.63 10.80
N ALA A 161 -8.69 -2.63 10.20
CA ALA A 161 -9.19 -2.71 8.82
C ALA A 161 -8.05 -2.98 7.81
N PHE A 162 -6.91 -2.30 7.97
CA PHE A 162 -5.73 -2.53 7.14
C PHE A 162 -5.17 -3.95 7.34
N LEU A 163 -5.05 -4.42 8.57
CA LEU A 163 -4.59 -5.78 8.87
C LEU A 163 -5.51 -6.84 8.22
N LEU A 164 -6.83 -6.68 8.36
CA LEU A 164 -7.80 -7.61 7.76
C LEU A 164 -7.77 -7.57 6.24
N LEU A 165 -7.57 -6.39 5.63
CA LEU A 165 -7.34 -6.28 4.21
C LEU A 165 -6.08 -7.03 3.79
N MET A 166 -4.95 -6.86 4.48
CA MET A 166 -3.70 -7.56 4.19
C MET A 166 -3.87 -9.08 4.25
N VAL A 167 -4.50 -9.58 5.30
CA VAL A 167 -4.83 -11.01 5.43
C VAL A 167 -5.70 -11.47 4.26
N GLY A 168 -6.74 -10.71 3.90
CA GLY A 168 -7.62 -11.02 2.77
C GLY A 168 -6.86 -11.09 1.44
N LEU A 169 -5.98 -10.11 1.16
CA LEU A 169 -5.18 -10.08 -0.06
C LEU A 169 -4.16 -11.23 -0.11
N CYS A 170 -3.52 -11.57 1.02
CA CYS A 170 -2.65 -12.73 1.12
C CYS A 170 -3.41 -14.05 0.90
N CYS A 171 -4.64 -14.17 1.44
CA CYS A 171 -5.51 -15.30 1.13
C CYS A 171 -5.82 -15.38 -0.38
N GLY A 172 -6.07 -14.25 -1.03
CA GLY A 172 -6.29 -14.17 -2.47
C GLY A 172 -5.10 -14.65 -3.31
N LEU A 173 -3.86 -14.51 -2.81
CA LEU A 173 -2.65 -15.02 -3.47
C LEU A 173 -2.51 -16.54 -3.41
N VAL A 174 -2.94 -17.16 -2.32
CA VAL A 174 -2.55 -18.55 -1.99
C VAL A 174 -3.72 -19.51 -2.02
N LEU A 175 -4.93 -19.02 -1.68
CA LEU A 175 -6.12 -19.88 -1.60
C LEU A 175 -6.88 -19.84 -2.93
N PRO A 176 -7.21 -21.01 -3.50
CA PRO A 176 -7.92 -21.07 -4.78
C PRO A 176 -9.40 -20.71 -4.63
N GLY A 177 -9.97 -20.15 -5.68
CA GLY A 177 -11.41 -19.99 -5.89
C GLY A 177 -12.11 -19.13 -4.84
N VAL A 178 -13.22 -19.65 -4.30
CA VAL A 178 -14.13 -18.92 -3.41
C VAL A 178 -13.46 -18.47 -2.10
N TRP A 179 -12.57 -19.27 -1.55
CA TRP A 179 -11.90 -18.95 -0.28
C TRP A 179 -10.98 -17.74 -0.39
N GLY A 180 -10.16 -17.66 -1.44
CA GLY A 180 -9.35 -16.49 -1.71
C GLY A 180 -10.20 -15.25 -2.00
N ALA A 181 -11.23 -15.41 -2.86
CA ALA A 181 -12.13 -14.32 -3.21
C ALA A 181 -12.89 -13.75 -2.00
N SER A 182 -13.40 -14.62 -1.12
CA SER A 182 -14.10 -14.15 0.09
C SER A 182 -13.19 -13.34 1.01
N GLY A 183 -11.94 -13.75 1.21
CA GLY A 183 -10.96 -12.99 1.99
C GLY A 183 -10.74 -11.58 1.43
N VAL A 184 -10.54 -11.48 0.12
CA VAL A 184 -10.36 -10.19 -0.58
C VAL A 184 -11.61 -9.31 -0.46
N ILE A 185 -12.82 -9.88 -0.67
CA ILE A 185 -14.08 -9.14 -0.58
C ILE A 185 -14.28 -8.57 0.82
N TRP A 186 -14.17 -9.40 1.86
CA TRP A 186 -14.34 -8.94 3.24
C TRP A 186 -13.31 -7.89 3.64
N GLY A 187 -12.03 -8.10 3.32
CA GLY A 187 -10.98 -7.11 3.56
C GLY A 187 -11.28 -5.76 2.90
N THR A 188 -11.71 -5.80 1.63
CA THR A 188 -12.07 -4.60 0.84
C THR A 188 -13.28 -3.88 1.43
N LEU A 189 -14.32 -4.59 1.85
CA LEU A 189 -15.50 -4.00 2.47
C LEU A 189 -15.15 -3.31 3.79
N ILE A 190 -14.37 -3.96 4.65
CA ILE A 190 -13.98 -3.41 5.95
C ILE A 190 -13.11 -2.16 5.79
N VAL A 191 -12.14 -2.17 4.87
CA VAL A 191 -11.30 -1.00 4.64
C VAL A 191 -12.10 0.14 4.00
N THR A 192 -13.03 -0.15 3.09
CA THR A 192 -13.94 0.87 2.51
C THR A 192 -14.78 1.53 3.60
N ALA A 193 -15.36 0.73 4.51
CA ALA A 193 -16.10 1.26 5.66
C ALA A 193 -15.22 2.13 6.59
N SER A 194 -13.93 1.76 6.75
CA SER A 194 -12.98 2.54 7.53
C SER A 194 -12.70 3.91 6.91
N PHE A 195 -12.51 3.98 5.59
CA PHE A 195 -12.31 5.26 4.88
C PHE A 195 -13.59 6.11 4.87
N ALA A 196 -14.77 5.52 4.65
CA ALA A 196 -16.05 6.22 4.71
C ALA A 196 -16.27 6.85 6.10
N ARG A 197 -15.97 6.10 7.17
CA ARG A 197 -16.03 6.60 8.54
C ARG A 197 -15.05 7.77 8.75
N SER A 198 -13.81 7.66 8.29
CA SER A 198 -12.82 8.74 8.42
C SER A 198 -13.25 9.99 7.68
N GLY A 199 -13.80 9.87 6.48
CA GLY A 199 -14.35 10.98 5.71
C GLY A 199 -15.58 11.64 6.36
N TYR A 200 -16.43 10.86 7.01
CA TYR A 200 -17.56 11.38 7.76
C TYR A 200 -17.12 12.23 8.96
N PHE A 201 -16.17 11.73 9.76
CA PHE A 201 -15.65 12.47 10.91
C PHE A 201 -14.85 13.73 10.53
N SER A 202 -14.13 13.71 9.40
CA SER A 202 -13.42 14.90 8.91
C SER A 202 -14.37 16.05 8.55
N ARG A 203 -15.61 15.74 8.13
CA ARG A 203 -16.66 16.74 7.86
C ARG A 203 -17.32 17.32 9.11
N LEU A 204 -17.36 16.55 10.20
CA LEU A 204 -17.97 17.02 11.45
C LEU A 204 -17.01 17.88 12.29
N ALA A 205 -15.72 17.86 11.98
CA ALA A 205 -14.68 18.63 12.68
C ALA A 205 -14.48 20.05 12.10
N THR A 206 -15.23 20.39 11.05
CA THR A 206 -15.33 21.72 10.45
C THR A 206 -16.58 22.43 10.89
#